data_2851ea1879e16bcc250993d7ce1f3db3
#
_entry.id   2851ea1879e16bcc250993d7ce1f3db3
#
_cell.length_a   1.000
_cell.length_b   1.000
_cell.length_c   1.000
_cell.angle_alpha   90.00
_cell.angle_beta   90.00
_cell.angle_gamma   90.00
#
_symmetry.space_group_name_H-M   'P 1'
#
loop_
_entity.id
_entity.type
_entity.pdbx_description
1 polymer ?
#
loop_
_entity_poly.entity_id
_entity_poly.type
_entity_poly.pdbx_seq_one_letter_code
_entity_poly.pdbx_strand_id
1 'polypeptide(L)'
;MAETWRKLIEKKRFRSSSSEESSSPPRLTQENKKSRNENSSSTNHEGEENPLSVFEMSETLDGKLQAILTKLEKLDAIEKSVKILQETLSRMDTRIQSLELAQASANRDINDLKESLNSAEDQYKKTTESFKEHKELICLKLSEQESQLEEKIADLENKNLYLEAYSRRENIKFENIEEEPEPNGRQEDTETVLRNFLETELGYKDARSVEIQRVHRLNSKKDAKPRPIIARFLRYKDCEQILAMGRRLKDTDYKMYQDLPYGIVERRRKQMEIFKTARRNNIPAAFSKSQPDKLYIRGRLWPIGKPFDLSLLNHSNTIVPP
;
A
#
# COMPACT_ATOMS: atom_id res chain seq x y z
N MET A 1 -13.86 -6.05 -0.27
CA MET A 1 -13.03 -5.97 0.96
C MET A 1 -11.71 -5.25 0.74
N ALA A 2 -10.98 -5.48 -0.34
CA ALA A 2 -9.71 -4.79 -0.62
C ALA A 2 -9.82 -3.26 -0.85
N GLU A 3 -10.90 -2.78 -1.47
CA GLU A 3 -11.11 -1.33 -1.69
C GLU A 3 -11.44 -0.55 -0.41
N THR A 4 -12.08 -1.18 0.57
CA THR A 4 -12.38 -0.56 1.86
C THR A 4 -11.12 -0.35 2.70
N TRP A 5 -10.13 -1.24 2.59
CA TRP A 5 -8.84 -1.10 3.27
C TRP A 5 -7.95 -0.02 2.64
N ARG A 6 -7.96 0.13 1.31
CA ARG A 6 -7.23 1.23 0.64
C ARG A 6 -7.72 2.61 1.07
N LYS A 7 -9.02 2.81 1.14
CA LYS A 7 -9.64 4.08 1.60
C LYS A 7 -9.34 4.39 3.07
N LEU A 8 -9.14 3.37 3.92
CA LEU A 8 -8.81 3.57 5.33
C LEU A 8 -7.34 4.00 5.53
N ILE A 9 -6.43 3.51 4.68
CA ILE A 9 -5.01 3.87 4.69
C ILE A 9 -4.79 5.29 4.16
N GLU A 10 -5.50 5.70 3.10
CA GLU A 10 -5.44 7.06 2.59
C GLU A 10 -5.99 8.10 3.59
N LYS A 11 -7.07 7.76 4.31
CA LYS A 11 -7.64 8.65 5.34
C LYS A 11 -6.74 8.85 6.57
N LYS A 12 -5.84 7.90 6.86
CA LYS A 12 -4.81 8.06 7.92
C LYS A 12 -3.59 8.87 7.47
N ARG A 13 -3.25 8.88 6.18
CA ARG A 13 -2.15 9.70 5.63
C ARG A 13 -2.49 11.21 5.62
N PHE A 14 -3.75 11.59 5.47
CA PHE A 14 -4.17 12.99 5.46
C PHE A 14 -4.31 13.64 6.86
N ARG A 15 -4.27 12.85 7.95
CA ARG A 15 -4.36 13.38 9.33
C ARG A 15 -3.01 13.64 10.00
N SER A 16 -1.89 13.25 9.39
CA SER A 16 -0.55 13.45 9.96
C SER A 16 0.25 14.60 9.34
N SER A 17 -0.33 15.37 8.40
CA SER A 17 0.35 16.46 7.70
C SER A 17 -0.17 17.87 8.02
N SER A 18 -0.94 18.05 9.11
CA SER A 18 -1.48 19.35 9.47
C SER A 18 -1.20 19.78 10.92
N SER A 19 0.01 19.54 11.41
CA SER A 19 0.46 20.12 12.69
C SER A 19 1.98 20.31 12.69
N GLU A 20 2.48 21.14 11.78
CA GLU A 20 3.76 21.83 11.91
C GLU A 20 3.53 23.30 11.62
N GLU A 21 2.98 24.00 12.61
CA GLU A 21 3.10 25.45 12.70
C GLU A 21 4.38 25.78 13.46
N SER A 22 5.26 26.41 12.72
CA SER A 22 6.51 27.02 13.12
C SER A 22 6.31 28.03 14.24
N SER A 23 6.87 27.78 15.42
CA SER A 23 7.18 28.82 16.39
C SER A 23 8.68 29.02 16.44
N SER A 24 9.14 30.06 15.72
CA SER A 24 10.48 30.62 15.84
C SER A 24 10.57 31.40 17.16
N PRO A 25 11.67 31.28 17.92
CA PRO A 25 11.88 32.07 19.14
C PRO A 25 12.22 33.53 18.77
N PRO A 26 11.87 34.52 19.64
CA PRO A 26 12.10 35.91 19.35
C PRO A 26 13.58 36.25 19.43
N ARG A 27 14.03 36.94 18.43
CA ARG A 27 15.36 37.56 18.31
C ARG A 27 15.46 38.72 19.30
N LEU A 28 16.36 38.60 20.29
CA LEU A 28 16.76 39.70 21.14
C LEU A 28 17.60 40.69 20.33
N THR A 29 17.05 41.83 20.03
CA THR A 29 17.76 43.00 19.50
C THR A 29 18.51 43.68 20.64
N GLN A 30 19.82 43.66 20.58
CA GLN A 30 20.70 44.49 21.38
C GLN A 30 20.62 45.92 20.81
N GLU A 31 19.99 46.82 21.56
CA GLU A 31 20.19 48.25 21.37
C GLU A 31 21.41 48.72 22.13
N ASN A 32 22.47 49.01 21.38
CA ASN A 32 23.62 49.78 21.83
C ASN A 32 23.22 51.24 21.98
N LYS A 33 23.05 51.71 23.22
CA LYS A 33 23.08 53.17 23.48
C LYS A 33 24.51 53.60 23.81
N LYS A 34 25.15 54.24 22.82
CA LYS A 34 26.33 55.09 22.98
C LYS A 34 25.89 56.34 23.75
N SER A 35 26.40 56.52 24.97
CA SER A 35 26.40 57.83 25.60
C SER A 35 27.73 58.48 25.35
N ARG A 36 27.64 59.61 24.71
CA ARG A 36 28.71 60.49 24.33
C ARG A 36 28.97 61.44 25.49
N ASN A 37 30.18 61.39 26.02
CA ASN A 37 30.67 62.38 26.95
C ASN A 37 31.27 63.53 26.11
N GLU A 38 30.73 64.70 26.24
CA GLU A 38 31.33 65.92 25.72
C GLU A 38 31.92 66.73 26.85
N ASN A 39 33.24 66.85 26.81
CA ASN A 39 34.04 67.84 27.51
C ASN A 39 33.87 69.19 26.80
N SER A 40 33.79 70.25 27.55
CA SER A 40 34.29 71.57 27.18
C SER A 40 34.60 72.35 28.45
N SER A 41 35.84 72.51 28.72
CA SER A 41 36.82 73.54 28.38
C SER A 41 36.42 74.94 28.82
N SER A 42 37.29 75.42 29.68
CA SER A 42 37.96 76.72 29.72
C SER A 42 37.14 77.99 29.93
N THR A 43 37.53 78.75 30.92
CA THR A 43 38.19 80.03 30.60
C THR A 43 38.73 80.66 31.86
N ASN A 44 39.98 81.23 31.67
CA ASN A 44 40.72 82.10 32.51
C ASN A 44 39.97 83.38 32.81
N HIS A 45 40.24 83.96 33.93
CA HIS A 45 40.63 85.43 33.96
C HIS A 45 41.43 85.79 35.21
N GLU A 46 42.43 86.55 34.91
CA GLU A 46 43.42 87.15 35.71
C GLU A 46 42.91 88.36 36.56
N GLY A 47 43.69 88.70 37.53
CA GLY A 47 43.94 90.10 37.95
C GLY A 47 43.22 90.50 39.24
N GLU A 48 43.91 90.87 40.20
CA GLU A 48 44.61 92.01 40.55
C GLU A 48 44.96 92.06 42.03
N GLU A 49 46.14 92.57 42.31
CA GLU A 49 46.64 92.86 43.64
C GLU A 49 46.02 94.08 44.19
N ASN A 50 45.85 94.15 45.51
CA ASN A 50 46.57 95.20 46.29
C ASN A 50 46.21 95.15 47.82
N PRO A 51 46.93 95.91 48.62
CA PRO A 51 47.42 95.44 49.91
C PRO A 51 46.69 96.14 51.08
N LEU A 52 47.14 95.75 52.30
CA LEU A 52 47.11 96.44 53.55
C LEU A 52 46.29 95.80 54.69
N SER A 53 46.80 95.52 55.75
CA SER A 53 47.17 96.25 57.00
C SER A 53 47.24 95.29 58.17
N VAL A 54 48.05 95.58 59.13
CA VAL A 54 48.49 94.71 60.25
C VAL A 54 47.32 94.36 61.23
N PHE A 55 46.15 94.93 61.09
CA PHE A 55 44.96 94.55 61.85
C PHE A 55 44.24 93.25 61.29
N GLU A 56 44.44 92.97 60.03
CA GLU A 56 43.92 91.79 59.33
C GLU A 56 44.67 90.46 59.58
N MET A 57 45.88 90.57 60.24
CA MET A 57 46.66 89.33 60.46
C MET A 57 46.10 88.40 61.56
N SER A 58 45.35 88.91 62.52
CA SER A 58 44.67 88.07 63.55
C SER A 58 43.42 87.37 63.03
N GLU A 59 42.55 88.05 62.27
CA GLU A 59 41.36 87.47 61.63
C GLU A 59 41.77 86.56 60.52
N THR A 60 42.91 86.77 59.80
CA THR A 60 43.40 85.87 58.74
C THR A 60 43.98 84.55 59.33
N LEU A 61 44.49 84.52 60.56
CA LEU A 61 45.01 83.37 61.24
C LEU A 61 43.83 82.43 61.68
N ASP A 62 42.79 83.04 62.28
CA ASP A 62 41.60 82.26 62.64
C ASP A 62 40.85 81.77 61.43
N GLY A 63 40.73 82.55 60.36
CA GLY A 63 40.15 82.15 59.10
C GLY A 63 40.98 81.04 58.44
N LYS A 64 42.33 81.12 58.50
CA LYS A 64 43.20 80.00 58.02
C LYS A 64 43.09 78.74 58.86
N LEU A 65 42.93 78.82 60.21
CA LEU A 65 42.70 77.72 61.10
C LEU A 65 41.29 77.11 60.84
N GLN A 66 40.25 77.87 60.67
CA GLN A 66 38.92 77.33 60.24
C GLN A 66 38.95 76.71 58.88
N ALA A 67 39.69 77.28 57.91
CA ALA A 67 39.83 76.69 56.56
C ALA A 67 40.61 75.34 56.63
N ILE A 68 41.59 75.23 57.55
CA ILE A 68 42.32 73.97 57.80
C ILE A 68 41.43 72.98 58.46
N LEU A 69 40.64 73.37 59.47
CA LEU A 69 39.64 72.47 60.14
C LEU A 69 38.62 71.97 59.12
N THR A 70 38.06 72.83 58.27
CA THR A 70 37.10 72.42 57.24
C THR A 70 37.74 71.49 56.18
N LYS A 71 39.03 71.69 55.88
CA LYS A 71 39.79 70.78 55.00
C LYS A 71 40.05 69.43 55.70
N LEU A 72 40.32 69.41 57.01
CA LEU A 72 40.47 68.18 57.77
C LEU A 72 39.14 67.41 57.84
N GLU A 73 38.01 68.05 58.08
CA GLU A 73 36.67 67.43 58.03
C GLU A 73 36.37 66.82 56.63
N LYS A 74 36.76 67.54 55.58
CA LYS A 74 36.67 67.02 54.20
C LYS A 74 37.56 65.81 53.97
N LEU A 75 38.76 65.80 54.53
CA LEU A 75 39.66 64.68 54.46
C LEU A 75 39.09 63.46 55.19
N ASP A 76 38.54 63.61 56.39
CA ASP A 76 37.89 62.56 57.10
C ASP A 76 36.64 61.98 56.38
N ALA A 77 35.90 62.86 55.69
CA ALA A 77 34.78 62.46 54.83
C ALA A 77 35.26 61.70 53.63
N ILE A 78 36.38 62.13 53.02
CA ILE A 78 37.01 61.45 51.89
C ILE A 78 37.55 60.10 52.36
N GLU A 79 38.23 60.02 53.48
CA GLU A 79 38.75 58.78 54.03
C GLU A 79 37.61 57.76 54.28
N LYS A 80 36.48 58.20 54.89
CA LYS A 80 35.30 57.35 55.07
C LYS A 80 34.75 56.87 53.72
N SER A 81 34.68 57.78 52.71
CA SER A 81 34.21 57.40 51.37
C SER A 81 35.13 56.41 50.69
N VAL A 82 36.45 56.56 50.81
CA VAL A 82 37.47 55.64 50.30
C VAL A 82 37.31 54.28 50.95
N LYS A 83 37.10 54.23 52.26
CA LYS A 83 36.90 52.96 52.98
C LYS A 83 35.61 52.23 52.50
N ILE A 84 34.52 52.95 52.30
CA ILE A 84 33.26 52.39 51.77
C ILE A 84 33.50 51.88 50.32
N LEU A 85 34.25 52.61 49.49
CA LEU A 85 34.60 52.19 48.16
C LEU A 85 35.45 50.90 48.14
N GLN A 86 36.44 50.83 49.04
CA GLN A 86 37.27 49.64 49.20
C GLN A 86 36.42 48.40 49.60
N GLU A 87 35.52 48.59 50.54
CA GLU A 87 34.60 47.52 51.00
C GLU A 87 33.62 47.12 49.88
N THR A 88 33.17 48.06 49.05
CA THR A 88 32.32 47.77 47.88
C THR A 88 33.09 47.07 46.76
N LEU A 89 34.32 47.48 46.48
CA LEU A 89 35.21 46.81 45.54
C LEU A 89 35.46 45.34 46.01
N SER A 90 35.84 45.11 47.22
CA SER A 90 36.05 43.77 47.78
C SER A 90 34.78 42.89 47.63
N ARG A 91 33.60 43.44 47.87
CA ARG A 91 32.32 42.70 47.63
C ARG A 91 32.06 42.45 46.17
N MET A 92 32.40 43.39 45.28
CA MET A 92 32.33 43.19 43.86
C MET A 92 33.25 42.09 43.37
N ASP A 93 34.51 42.06 43.82
CA ASP A 93 35.48 41.04 43.46
C ASP A 93 35.02 39.63 43.90
N THR A 94 34.54 39.49 45.12
CA THR A 94 33.96 38.19 45.56
C THR A 94 32.76 37.76 44.75
N ARG A 95 31.91 38.69 44.31
CA ARG A 95 30.77 38.42 43.44
C ARG A 95 31.20 38.05 42.01
N ILE A 96 32.20 38.72 41.45
CA ILE A 96 32.76 38.38 40.16
C ILE A 96 33.33 36.96 40.20
N GLN A 97 34.15 36.61 41.19
CA GLN A 97 34.70 35.27 41.31
C GLN A 97 33.57 34.18 41.42
N SER A 98 32.52 34.49 42.18
CA SER A 98 31.40 33.56 42.28
C SER A 98 30.65 33.37 40.95
N LEU A 99 30.50 34.45 40.16
CA LEU A 99 29.88 34.40 38.82
C LEU A 99 30.75 33.67 37.81
N GLU A 100 32.09 33.86 37.86
CA GLU A 100 33.02 33.15 37.01
C GLU A 100 33.01 31.64 37.26
N LEU A 101 32.95 31.24 38.53
CA LEU A 101 32.80 29.81 38.91
C LEU A 101 31.47 29.23 38.42
N ALA A 102 30.36 29.97 38.61
CA ALA A 102 29.05 29.56 38.14
C ALA A 102 29.00 29.45 36.61
N GLN A 103 29.62 30.42 35.89
CA GLN A 103 29.71 30.39 34.43
C GLN A 103 30.54 29.18 33.94
N ALA A 104 31.67 28.90 34.64
CA ALA A 104 32.50 27.73 34.28
C ALA A 104 31.74 26.41 34.50
N SER A 105 30.90 26.31 35.58
CA SER A 105 30.04 25.15 35.80
C SER A 105 28.97 25.02 34.71
N ALA A 106 28.21 26.10 34.41
CA ALA A 106 27.21 26.10 33.41
C ALA A 106 27.76 25.75 32.02
N ASN A 107 28.96 26.21 31.65
CA ASN A 107 29.61 25.84 30.41
C ASN A 107 29.96 24.35 30.34
N ARG A 108 30.36 23.72 31.44
CA ARG A 108 30.54 22.26 31.50
C ARG A 108 29.22 21.53 31.25
N ASP A 109 28.19 21.91 31.99
CA ASP A 109 26.86 21.29 31.88
C ASP A 109 26.31 21.40 30.45
N ILE A 110 26.52 22.56 29.77
CA ILE A 110 26.15 22.76 28.36
C ILE A 110 26.94 21.83 27.43
N ASN A 111 28.23 21.62 27.68
CA ASN A 111 29.03 20.71 26.84
C ASN A 111 28.60 19.26 27.06
N ASP A 112 28.36 18.83 28.29
CA ASP A 112 27.89 17.47 28.59
C ASP A 112 26.50 17.20 27.95
N LEU A 113 25.60 18.19 28.00
CA LEU A 113 24.30 18.12 27.31
C LEU A 113 24.45 18.04 25.79
N LYS A 114 25.37 18.78 25.19
CA LYS A 114 25.63 18.71 23.74
C LYS A 114 26.15 17.33 23.33
N GLU A 115 27.08 16.76 24.09
CA GLU A 115 27.58 15.41 23.81
C GLU A 115 26.47 14.35 23.95
N SER A 116 25.66 14.47 25.00
CA SER A 116 24.50 13.60 25.19
C SER A 116 23.48 13.70 24.05
N LEU A 117 23.19 14.92 23.59
CA LEU A 117 22.29 15.16 22.46
C LEU A 117 22.84 14.55 21.17
N ASN A 118 24.11 14.77 20.85
CA ASN A 118 24.74 14.18 19.67
C ASN A 118 24.68 12.66 19.68
N SER A 119 24.96 12.06 20.87
CA SER A 119 24.86 10.60 21.03
C SER A 119 23.43 10.08 20.83
N ALA A 120 22.43 10.79 21.35
CA ALA A 120 21.02 10.45 21.15
C ALA A 120 20.59 10.59 19.68
N GLU A 121 21.05 11.64 18.97
CA GLU A 121 20.78 11.82 17.54
C GLU A 121 21.38 10.68 16.70
N ASP A 122 22.60 10.27 17.00
CA ASP A 122 23.26 9.17 16.28
C ASP A 122 22.54 7.82 16.52
N GLN A 123 22.10 7.57 17.76
CA GLN A 123 21.28 6.40 18.09
C GLN A 123 19.95 6.43 17.35
N TYR A 124 19.30 7.59 17.30
CA TYR A 124 18.04 7.76 16.54
C TYR A 124 18.22 7.50 15.06
N LYS A 125 19.28 8.03 14.44
CA LYS A 125 19.62 7.78 13.03
C LYS A 125 19.81 6.29 12.77
N LYS A 126 20.65 5.62 13.56
CA LYS A 126 20.89 4.16 13.44
C LYS A 126 19.60 3.34 13.57
N THR A 127 18.76 3.69 14.55
CA THR A 127 17.49 3.00 14.78
C THR A 127 16.53 3.21 13.59
N THR A 128 16.49 4.43 13.05
CA THR A 128 15.65 4.77 11.91
C THR A 128 16.08 4.03 10.64
N GLU A 129 17.39 3.93 10.40
CA GLU A 129 17.94 3.18 9.27
C GLU A 129 17.62 1.68 9.39
N SER A 130 17.89 1.10 10.55
CA SER A 130 17.55 -0.31 10.82
C SER A 130 16.04 -0.59 10.68
N PHE A 131 15.19 0.34 11.08
CA PHE A 131 13.76 0.23 10.90
C PHE A 131 13.33 0.27 9.43
N LYS A 132 13.98 1.12 8.62
CA LYS A 132 13.74 1.17 7.16
C LYS A 132 14.14 -0.15 6.48
N GLU A 133 15.32 -0.66 6.78
CA GLU A 133 15.79 -1.94 6.25
C GLU A 133 14.87 -3.11 6.62
N HIS A 134 14.46 -3.17 7.88
CA HIS A 134 13.48 -4.17 8.33
C HIS A 134 12.14 -4.07 7.61
N LYS A 135 11.64 -2.84 7.44
CA LYS A 135 10.40 -2.59 6.71
C LYS A 135 10.48 -3.06 5.26
N GLU A 136 11.58 -2.74 4.57
CA GLU A 136 11.79 -3.18 3.19
C GLU A 136 11.86 -4.71 3.09
N LEU A 137 12.59 -5.35 3.98
CA LEU A 137 12.68 -6.81 4.04
C LEU A 137 11.32 -7.47 4.28
N ILE A 138 10.51 -6.92 5.20
CA ILE A 138 9.15 -7.41 5.46
C ILE A 138 8.27 -7.22 4.21
N CYS A 139 8.34 -6.06 3.54
CA CYS A 139 7.57 -5.82 2.32
C CYS A 139 7.93 -6.80 1.20
N LEU A 140 9.22 -7.09 1.01
CA LEU A 140 9.68 -8.07 0.02
C LEU A 140 9.17 -9.48 0.35
N LYS A 141 9.28 -9.92 1.60
CA LYS A 141 8.76 -11.23 2.03
C LYS A 141 7.25 -11.36 1.87
N LEU A 142 6.51 -10.31 2.21
CA LEU A 142 5.05 -10.30 2.02
C LEU A 142 4.66 -10.38 0.55
N SER A 143 5.33 -9.61 -0.33
CA SER A 143 5.10 -9.66 -1.78
C SER A 143 5.42 -11.04 -2.37
N GLU A 144 6.49 -11.67 -1.92
CA GLU A 144 6.83 -13.03 -2.33
C GLU A 144 5.79 -14.06 -1.88
N GLN A 145 5.34 -13.97 -0.62
CA GLN A 145 4.30 -14.86 -0.09
C GLN A 145 2.96 -14.65 -0.79
N GLU A 146 2.60 -13.40 -1.10
CA GLU A 146 1.39 -13.07 -1.86
C GLU A 146 1.42 -13.72 -3.24
N SER A 147 2.54 -13.56 -3.97
CA SER A 147 2.73 -14.20 -5.29
C SER A 147 2.63 -15.73 -5.22
N GLN A 148 3.25 -16.36 -4.21
CA GLN A 148 3.18 -17.81 -4.03
C GLN A 148 1.75 -18.29 -3.70
N LEU A 149 1.00 -17.49 -2.94
CA LEU A 149 -0.39 -17.80 -2.61
C LEU A 149 -1.29 -17.65 -3.84
N GLU A 150 -1.10 -16.62 -4.64
CA GLU A 150 -1.84 -16.43 -5.91
C GLU A 150 -1.62 -17.60 -6.87
N GLU A 151 -0.36 -18.05 -7.02
CA GLU A 151 -0.03 -19.22 -7.84
C GLU A 151 -0.72 -20.50 -7.33
N LYS A 152 -0.70 -20.73 -6.01
CA LYS A 152 -1.38 -21.88 -5.40
C LYS A 152 -2.90 -21.82 -5.57
N ILE A 153 -3.49 -20.64 -5.41
CA ILE A 153 -4.93 -20.43 -5.61
C ILE A 153 -5.29 -20.76 -7.07
N ALA A 154 -4.55 -20.23 -8.04
CA ALA A 154 -4.79 -20.49 -9.45
C ALA A 154 -4.65 -21.99 -9.80
N ASP A 155 -3.67 -22.67 -9.22
CA ASP A 155 -3.50 -24.14 -9.41
C ASP A 155 -4.68 -24.92 -8.79
N LEU A 156 -5.08 -24.58 -7.58
CA LEU A 156 -6.23 -25.21 -6.90
C LEU A 156 -7.55 -24.94 -7.65
N GLU A 157 -7.77 -23.76 -8.13
CA GLU A 157 -8.96 -23.43 -8.94
C GLU A 157 -8.96 -24.25 -10.24
N ASN A 158 -7.84 -24.37 -10.92
CA ASN A 158 -7.71 -25.22 -12.10
C ASN A 158 -7.97 -26.70 -11.78
N LYS A 159 -7.40 -27.22 -10.71
CA LYS A 159 -7.65 -28.60 -10.27
C LYS A 159 -9.10 -28.84 -9.95
N ASN A 160 -9.72 -27.93 -9.21
CA ASN A 160 -11.14 -28.00 -8.87
C ASN A 160 -12.03 -28.00 -10.13
N LEU A 161 -11.71 -27.12 -11.09
CA LEU A 161 -12.44 -27.05 -12.36
C LEU A 161 -12.33 -28.37 -13.16
N TYR A 162 -11.18 -29.00 -13.19
CA TYR A 162 -11.02 -30.30 -13.86
C TYR A 162 -11.68 -31.45 -13.09
N LEU A 163 -11.65 -31.45 -11.78
CA LEU A 163 -12.38 -32.43 -10.96
C LEU A 163 -13.87 -32.31 -11.17
N GLU A 164 -14.40 -31.08 -11.25
CA GLU A 164 -15.80 -30.84 -11.57
C GLU A 164 -16.14 -31.37 -13.00
N ALA A 165 -15.29 -31.08 -13.99
CA ALA A 165 -15.47 -31.60 -15.34
C ALA A 165 -15.43 -33.14 -15.37
N TYR A 166 -14.55 -33.75 -14.60
CA TYR A 166 -14.47 -35.19 -14.47
C TYR A 166 -15.72 -35.79 -13.81
N SER A 167 -16.22 -35.16 -12.76
CA SER A 167 -17.45 -35.62 -12.08
C SER A 167 -18.70 -35.51 -12.97
N ARG A 168 -18.69 -34.60 -13.92
CA ARG A 168 -19.79 -34.38 -14.90
C ARG A 168 -19.60 -35.13 -16.22
N ARG A 169 -18.53 -35.91 -16.40
CA ARG A 169 -18.21 -36.55 -17.68
C ARG A 169 -19.29 -37.52 -18.20
N GLU A 170 -20.10 -38.05 -17.28
CA GLU A 170 -21.21 -38.95 -17.56
C GLU A 170 -22.53 -38.21 -17.81
N ASN A 171 -22.53 -36.88 -17.72
CA ASN A 171 -23.71 -36.07 -17.95
C ASN A 171 -23.77 -35.61 -19.41
N ILE A 172 -24.93 -35.78 -20.01
CA ILE A 172 -25.24 -35.18 -21.32
C ILE A 172 -26.41 -34.22 -21.13
N LYS A 173 -26.30 -33.08 -21.80
CA LYS A 173 -27.35 -32.07 -21.87
C LYS A 173 -27.99 -32.12 -23.24
N PHE A 174 -29.33 -32.14 -23.27
CA PHE A 174 -30.14 -32.16 -24.47
C PHE A 174 -31.02 -30.91 -24.48
N GLU A 175 -31.03 -30.22 -25.63
CA GLU A 175 -31.85 -28.99 -25.81
C GLU A 175 -32.88 -29.17 -26.91
N ASN A 176 -33.96 -28.42 -26.80
CA ASN A 176 -35.07 -28.33 -27.71
C ASN A 176 -35.92 -29.61 -27.80
N ILE A 177 -35.88 -30.54 -26.84
CA ILE A 177 -36.81 -31.66 -26.73
C ILE A 177 -38.10 -31.09 -26.16
N GLU A 178 -39.24 -31.26 -26.84
CA GLU A 178 -40.52 -30.75 -26.42
C GLU A 178 -40.93 -31.34 -25.06
N GLU A 179 -41.71 -30.55 -24.29
CA GLU A 179 -42.24 -30.98 -23.02
C GLU A 179 -43.59 -31.65 -23.26
N GLU A 180 -43.74 -32.90 -22.83
CA GLU A 180 -45.01 -33.60 -22.88
C GLU A 180 -45.83 -33.30 -21.62
N PRO A 181 -46.87 -32.46 -21.73
CA PRO A 181 -47.74 -32.23 -20.58
C PRO A 181 -48.55 -33.49 -20.27
N GLU A 182 -48.41 -34.05 -19.06
CA GLU A 182 -49.25 -35.14 -18.65
C GLU A 182 -50.70 -34.70 -18.47
N PRO A 183 -51.68 -35.49 -19.00
CA PRO A 183 -53.09 -35.12 -19.02
C PRO A 183 -53.73 -34.94 -17.64
N ASN A 184 -53.07 -35.32 -16.56
CA ASN A 184 -53.59 -35.26 -15.18
C ASN A 184 -52.84 -34.26 -14.28
N GLY A 185 -52.05 -33.32 -14.84
CA GLY A 185 -51.30 -32.35 -14.04
C GLY A 185 -50.14 -32.95 -13.23
N ARG A 186 -49.79 -34.20 -13.51
CA ARG A 186 -48.56 -34.81 -12.98
C ARG A 186 -47.34 -34.25 -13.65
N GLN A 187 -46.19 -34.42 -13.02
CA GLN A 187 -44.92 -34.03 -13.57
C GLN A 187 -44.55 -34.98 -14.72
N GLU A 188 -44.02 -34.43 -15.84
CA GLU A 188 -43.54 -35.19 -17.00
C GLU A 188 -42.58 -36.32 -16.56
N ASP A 189 -42.74 -37.49 -17.14
CA ASP A 189 -41.71 -38.53 -17.06
C ASP A 189 -40.57 -38.24 -18.03
N THR A 190 -39.65 -37.40 -17.55
CA THR A 190 -38.50 -36.95 -18.36
C THR A 190 -37.62 -38.12 -18.84
N GLU A 191 -37.62 -39.25 -18.10
CA GLU A 191 -36.82 -40.42 -18.50
C GLU A 191 -37.45 -41.09 -19.71
N THR A 192 -38.73 -41.31 -19.74
CA THR A 192 -39.43 -41.87 -20.89
C THR A 192 -39.32 -40.97 -22.12
N VAL A 193 -39.49 -39.66 -21.95
CA VAL A 193 -39.28 -38.68 -23.04
C VAL A 193 -37.86 -38.78 -23.62
N LEU A 194 -36.84 -38.84 -22.76
CA LEU A 194 -35.45 -38.97 -23.21
C LEU A 194 -35.18 -40.30 -23.91
N ARG A 195 -35.72 -41.43 -23.39
CA ARG A 195 -35.54 -42.75 -24.03
C ARG A 195 -36.19 -42.79 -25.41
N ASN A 196 -37.39 -42.25 -25.57
CA ASN A 196 -38.04 -42.11 -26.87
C ASN A 196 -37.17 -41.29 -27.82
N PHE A 197 -36.64 -40.14 -27.40
CA PHE A 197 -35.73 -39.29 -28.20
C PHE A 197 -34.47 -40.05 -28.62
N LEU A 198 -33.86 -40.83 -27.72
CA LEU A 198 -32.65 -41.60 -28.05
C LEU A 198 -32.97 -42.70 -29.09
N GLU A 199 -34.14 -43.29 -29.05
CA GLU A 199 -34.57 -44.33 -29.98
C GLU A 199 -34.96 -43.73 -31.33
N THR A 200 -35.79 -42.72 -31.38
CA THR A 200 -36.38 -42.17 -32.61
C THR A 200 -35.40 -41.24 -33.33
N GLU A 201 -34.87 -40.25 -32.68
CA GLU A 201 -34.06 -39.21 -33.30
C GLU A 201 -32.60 -39.60 -33.43
N LEU A 202 -32.03 -40.24 -32.44
CA LEU A 202 -30.65 -40.72 -32.49
C LEU A 202 -30.52 -42.15 -33.08
N GLY A 203 -31.58 -42.95 -33.10
CA GLY A 203 -31.56 -44.34 -33.51
C GLY A 203 -30.60 -45.18 -32.64
N TYR A 204 -30.56 -44.87 -31.34
CA TYR A 204 -29.73 -45.63 -30.41
C TYR A 204 -30.45 -46.92 -30.02
N LYS A 205 -29.93 -48.06 -30.47
CA LYS A 205 -30.58 -49.35 -30.35
C LYS A 205 -30.84 -49.80 -28.91
N ASP A 206 -29.91 -49.41 -28.02
CA ASP A 206 -29.97 -49.79 -26.60
C ASP A 206 -30.69 -48.72 -25.74
N ALA A 207 -31.50 -47.83 -26.35
CA ALA A 207 -32.16 -46.73 -25.65
C ALA A 207 -33.01 -47.20 -24.46
N ARG A 208 -33.62 -48.40 -24.56
CA ARG A 208 -34.46 -48.97 -23.51
C ARG A 208 -33.65 -49.64 -22.40
N SER A 209 -32.47 -50.15 -22.70
CA SER A 209 -31.61 -50.90 -21.78
C SER A 209 -30.48 -50.11 -21.15
N VAL A 210 -30.19 -48.91 -21.67
CA VAL A 210 -29.17 -48.04 -21.11
C VAL A 210 -29.51 -47.61 -19.69
N GLU A 211 -28.57 -47.73 -18.81
CA GLU A 211 -28.75 -47.37 -17.39
C GLU A 211 -28.58 -45.85 -17.17
N ILE A 212 -29.65 -45.20 -16.85
CA ILE A 212 -29.67 -43.77 -16.49
C ILE A 212 -29.73 -43.64 -14.98
N GLN A 213 -28.71 -43.02 -14.41
CA GLN A 213 -28.63 -42.82 -12.97
C GLN A 213 -29.53 -41.68 -12.50
N ARG A 214 -29.66 -40.62 -13.30
CA ARG A 214 -30.45 -39.45 -13.00
C ARG A 214 -30.83 -38.71 -14.28
N VAL A 215 -32.09 -38.29 -14.38
CA VAL A 215 -32.53 -37.41 -15.48
C VAL A 215 -33.58 -36.42 -14.95
N HIS A 216 -33.49 -35.18 -15.43
CA HIS A 216 -34.44 -34.14 -15.10
C HIS A 216 -34.32 -32.95 -16.06
N ARG A 217 -35.37 -32.16 -16.09
CA ARG A 217 -35.33 -30.86 -16.80
C ARG A 217 -34.62 -29.79 -15.95
N LEU A 218 -33.81 -28.99 -16.60
CA LEU A 218 -33.19 -27.84 -15.95
C LEU A 218 -34.16 -26.66 -15.91
N ASN A 219 -34.11 -25.86 -14.83
CA ASN A 219 -34.89 -24.64 -14.77
C ASN A 219 -34.42 -23.66 -15.82
N SER A 220 -35.30 -23.32 -16.79
CA SER A 220 -35.05 -22.30 -17.78
C SER A 220 -35.49 -20.93 -17.27
N LYS A 221 -34.71 -19.90 -17.48
CA LYS A 221 -35.13 -18.52 -17.28
C LYS A 221 -36.09 -18.13 -18.42
N LYS A 222 -37.38 -18.07 -18.12
CA LYS A 222 -38.49 -17.32 -18.82
C LYS A 222 -38.54 -17.26 -20.37
N ASP A 223 -37.85 -18.09 -21.13
CA ASP A 223 -37.92 -18.05 -22.59
C ASP A 223 -38.85 -19.20 -23.07
N ALA A 224 -39.64 -18.93 -24.12
CA ALA A 224 -40.60 -19.82 -24.71
C ALA A 224 -40.04 -21.10 -25.36
N LYS A 225 -38.87 -21.54 -24.96
CA LYS A 225 -38.20 -22.76 -25.43
C LYS A 225 -38.41 -23.89 -24.43
N PRO A 226 -38.51 -25.17 -24.92
CA PRO A 226 -38.55 -26.32 -24.00
C PRO A 226 -37.35 -26.32 -23.06
N ARG A 227 -37.58 -26.65 -21.78
CA ARG A 227 -36.48 -26.69 -20.79
C ARG A 227 -35.47 -27.80 -21.17
N PRO A 228 -34.17 -27.54 -21.12
CA PRO A 228 -33.17 -28.56 -21.42
C PRO A 228 -33.25 -29.75 -20.48
N ILE A 229 -33.02 -30.93 -20.98
CA ILE A 229 -32.90 -32.16 -20.17
C ILE A 229 -31.39 -32.37 -19.88
N ILE A 230 -31.07 -32.71 -18.64
CA ILE A 230 -29.76 -33.24 -18.26
C ILE A 230 -29.94 -34.69 -17.79
N ALA A 231 -29.14 -35.57 -18.33
CA ALA A 231 -29.12 -36.98 -17.97
C ALA A 231 -27.71 -37.41 -17.56
N ARG A 232 -27.61 -38.13 -16.46
CA ARG A 232 -26.43 -38.82 -16.02
C ARG A 232 -26.55 -40.31 -16.32
N PHE A 233 -25.63 -40.81 -17.15
CA PHE A 233 -25.58 -42.24 -17.48
C PHE A 233 -24.69 -42.96 -16.47
N LEU A 234 -25.00 -44.22 -16.19
CA LEU A 234 -24.19 -45.01 -15.24
C LEU A 234 -22.84 -45.34 -15.81
N ARG A 235 -22.75 -45.68 -17.11
CA ARG A 235 -21.53 -46.05 -17.77
C ARG A 235 -21.02 -44.96 -18.70
N TYR A 236 -19.76 -44.57 -18.51
CA TYR A 236 -19.11 -43.56 -19.36
C TYR A 236 -19.11 -43.99 -20.86
N LYS A 237 -19.01 -45.31 -21.14
CA LYS A 237 -19.03 -45.83 -22.54
C LYS A 237 -20.35 -45.52 -23.24
N ASP A 238 -21.46 -45.64 -22.55
CA ASP A 238 -22.78 -45.37 -23.10
C ASP A 238 -22.91 -43.84 -23.41
N CYS A 239 -22.42 -43.02 -22.51
CA CYS A 239 -22.34 -41.56 -22.73
C CYS A 239 -21.46 -41.21 -23.97
N GLU A 240 -20.29 -41.86 -24.15
CA GLU A 240 -19.44 -41.64 -25.34
C GLU A 240 -20.13 -42.09 -26.64
N GLN A 241 -20.82 -43.24 -26.64
CA GLN A 241 -21.56 -43.73 -27.80
C GLN A 241 -22.68 -42.78 -28.20
N ILE A 242 -23.49 -42.36 -27.22
CA ILE A 242 -24.58 -41.40 -27.42
C ILE A 242 -24.04 -40.08 -27.98
N LEU A 243 -22.98 -39.51 -27.37
CA LEU A 243 -22.35 -38.27 -27.86
C LEU A 243 -21.76 -38.41 -29.29
N ALA A 244 -21.22 -39.59 -29.66
CA ALA A 244 -20.73 -39.83 -31.01
C ALA A 244 -21.86 -39.82 -32.06
N MET A 245 -23.05 -40.20 -31.66
CA MET A 245 -24.25 -40.19 -32.53
C MET A 245 -24.83 -38.77 -32.74
N GLY A 246 -24.41 -37.79 -32.00
CA GLY A 246 -24.85 -36.38 -32.14
C GLY A 246 -24.71 -35.80 -33.54
N ARG A 247 -23.88 -36.41 -34.44
CA ARG A 247 -23.82 -36.06 -35.87
C ARG A 247 -25.12 -36.27 -36.60
N ARG A 248 -26.00 -37.18 -36.13
CA ARG A 248 -27.32 -37.46 -36.70
C ARG A 248 -28.29 -36.30 -36.48
N LEU A 249 -28.06 -35.49 -35.46
CA LEU A 249 -28.86 -34.31 -35.17
C LEU A 249 -28.43 -33.08 -35.98
N LYS A 250 -27.44 -33.22 -36.90
CA LYS A 250 -27.09 -32.16 -37.81
C LYS A 250 -28.32 -31.88 -38.69
N ASP A 251 -28.67 -30.68 -38.95
CA ASP A 251 -29.82 -30.24 -39.72
C ASP A 251 -31.16 -30.42 -39.01
N THR A 252 -31.18 -30.73 -37.69
CA THR A 252 -32.36 -30.68 -36.82
C THR A 252 -32.20 -29.54 -35.77
N ASP A 253 -33.32 -29.19 -35.16
CA ASP A 253 -33.31 -28.18 -34.07
C ASP A 253 -32.75 -28.71 -32.76
N TYR A 254 -32.63 -30.02 -32.63
CA TYR A 254 -32.10 -30.66 -31.42
C TYR A 254 -30.60 -30.42 -31.24
N LYS A 255 -30.18 -30.21 -29.98
CA LYS A 255 -28.77 -30.06 -29.65
C LYS A 255 -28.44 -30.98 -28.50
N MET A 256 -27.23 -31.55 -28.58
CA MET A 256 -26.71 -32.46 -27.57
C MET A 256 -25.23 -32.16 -27.32
N TYR A 257 -24.84 -32.02 -26.06
CA TYR A 257 -23.45 -31.80 -25.68
C TYR A 257 -23.17 -32.30 -24.28
N GLN A 258 -21.90 -32.54 -24.01
CA GLN A 258 -21.41 -32.89 -22.69
C GLN A 258 -21.68 -31.74 -21.71
N ASP A 259 -22.09 -32.05 -20.48
CA ASP A 259 -22.26 -31.07 -19.41
C ASP A 259 -20.87 -30.67 -18.86
N LEU A 260 -20.39 -29.51 -19.27
CA LEU A 260 -19.10 -28.97 -18.86
C LEU A 260 -19.28 -27.83 -17.86
N PRO A 261 -18.38 -27.68 -16.86
CA PRO A 261 -18.34 -26.51 -15.99
C PRO A 261 -18.22 -25.20 -16.77
N TYR A 262 -18.81 -24.17 -16.24
CA TYR A 262 -18.84 -22.83 -16.89
C TYR A 262 -17.44 -22.34 -17.27
N GLY A 263 -16.45 -22.44 -16.37
CA GLY A 263 -15.07 -22.01 -16.64
C GLY A 263 -14.42 -22.76 -17.81
N ILE A 264 -14.74 -24.06 -17.99
CA ILE A 264 -14.28 -24.83 -19.16
C ILE A 264 -14.96 -24.32 -20.44
N VAL A 265 -16.27 -24.10 -20.38
CA VAL A 265 -17.06 -23.56 -21.52
C VAL A 265 -16.50 -22.21 -21.99
N GLU A 266 -16.22 -21.31 -21.07
CA GLU A 266 -15.66 -19.99 -21.40
C GLU A 266 -14.25 -20.11 -22.02
N ARG A 267 -13.40 -21.00 -21.49
CA ARG A 267 -12.07 -21.23 -22.09
C ARG A 267 -12.16 -21.83 -23.49
N ARG A 268 -13.13 -22.74 -23.73
CA ARG A 268 -13.41 -23.28 -25.08
C ARG A 268 -13.95 -22.22 -26.02
N ARG A 269 -14.84 -21.35 -25.53
CA ARG A 269 -15.41 -20.26 -26.31
C ARG A 269 -14.35 -19.35 -26.91
N LYS A 270 -13.31 -19.01 -26.14
CA LYS A 270 -12.17 -18.19 -26.62
C LYS A 270 -11.37 -18.87 -27.76
N GLN A 271 -11.44 -20.20 -27.88
CA GLN A 271 -10.73 -20.97 -28.90
C GLN A 271 -11.65 -21.50 -29.98
N MET A 272 -12.96 -21.27 -29.89
CA MET A 272 -13.96 -21.87 -30.80
C MET A 272 -13.78 -21.42 -32.25
N GLU A 273 -13.44 -20.15 -32.50
CA GLU A 273 -13.21 -19.66 -33.86
C GLU A 273 -11.98 -20.30 -34.49
N ILE A 274 -10.91 -20.49 -33.70
CA ILE A 274 -9.69 -21.20 -34.13
C ILE A 274 -10.04 -22.63 -34.48
N PHE A 275 -10.79 -23.33 -33.62
CA PHE A 275 -11.24 -24.70 -33.84
C PHE A 275 -12.07 -24.83 -35.13
N LYS A 276 -13.06 -23.93 -35.32
CA LYS A 276 -13.90 -23.94 -36.52
C LYS A 276 -13.09 -23.66 -37.80
N THR A 277 -12.17 -22.69 -37.74
CA THR A 277 -11.30 -22.36 -38.90
C THR A 277 -10.37 -23.50 -39.23
N ALA A 278 -9.75 -24.16 -38.25
CA ALA A 278 -8.96 -25.34 -38.51
C ALA A 278 -9.76 -26.44 -39.18
N ARG A 279 -10.97 -26.72 -38.69
CA ARG A 279 -11.86 -27.75 -39.25
C ARG A 279 -12.32 -27.41 -40.66
N ARG A 280 -12.64 -26.14 -40.98
CA ARG A 280 -13.00 -25.68 -42.33
C ARG A 280 -11.86 -25.89 -43.32
N ASN A 281 -10.63 -25.77 -42.88
CA ASN A 281 -9.43 -26.00 -43.69
C ASN A 281 -8.96 -27.47 -43.67
N ASN A 282 -9.80 -28.42 -43.23
CA ASN A 282 -9.49 -29.84 -43.15
C ASN A 282 -8.26 -30.16 -42.25
N ILE A 283 -7.94 -29.26 -41.30
CA ILE A 283 -6.87 -29.46 -40.35
C ILE A 283 -7.42 -30.22 -39.14
N PRO A 284 -6.79 -31.38 -38.76
CA PRO A 284 -7.21 -32.11 -37.57
C PRO A 284 -7.14 -31.22 -36.32
N ALA A 285 -8.29 -30.94 -35.72
CA ALA A 285 -8.40 -30.18 -34.50
C ALA A 285 -9.43 -30.85 -33.56
N ALA A 286 -9.09 -30.96 -32.29
CA ALA A 286 -9.94 -31.54 -31.25
C ALA A 286 -9.63 -30.94 -29.88
N PHE A 287 -10.64 -30.85 -29.06
CA PHE A 287 -10.42 -30.59 -27.62
C PHE A 287 -10.06 -31.90 -26.91
N SER A 288 -9.19 -31.79 -25.93
CA SER A 288 -8.78 -32.95 -25.13
C SER A 288 -9.96 -33.55 -24.35
N LYS A 289 -10.01 -34.89 -24.21
CA LYS A 289 -10.99 -35.55 -23.36
C LYS A 289 -10.71 -35.38 -21.86
N SER A 290 -9.44 -35.41 -21.48
CA SER A 290 -8.99 -35.26 -20.08
C SER A 290 -8.96 -33.83 -19.59
N GLN A 291 -8.64 -32.89 -20.47
CA GLN A 291 -8.60 -31.44 -20.22
C GLN A 291 -9.44 -30.72 -21.27
N PRO A 292 -10.75 -30.69 -21.10
CA PRO A 292 -11.69 -30.33 -22.17
C PRO A 292 -11.63 -28.89 -22.64
N ASP A 293 -10.90 -28.02 -21.97
CA ASP A 293 -10.60 -26.63 -22.38
C ASP A 293 -9.36 -26.53 -23.29
N LYS A 294 -8.54 -27.58 -23.40
CA LYS A 294 -7.32 -27.55 -24.20
C LYS A 294 -7.58 -28.01 -25.63
N LEU A 295 -7.30 -27.09 -26.58
CA LEU A 295 -7.41 -27.36 -28.00
C LEU A 295 -6.10 -27.95 -28.54
N TYR A 296 -6.20 -29.05 -29.26
CA TYR A 296 -5.10 -29.65 -30.01
C TYR A 296 -5.33 -29.50 -31.49
N ILE A 297 -4.31 -29.03 -32.21
CA ILE A 297 -4.31 -28.90 -33.66
C ILE A 297 -3.14 -29.74 -34.20
N ARG A 298 -3.41 -30.72 -35.07
CA ARG A 298 -2.42 -31.69 -35.55
C ARG A 298 -1.66 -32.39 -34.39
N GLY A 299 -2.35 -32.71 -33.29
CA GLY A 299 -1.77 -33.32 -32.10
C GLY A 299 -0.94 -32.39 -31.19
N ARG A 300 -0.75 -31.13 -31.54
CA ARG A 300 -0.04 -30.14 -30.70
C ARG A 300 -0.99 -29.28 -29.93
N LEU A 301 -0.66 -28.99 -28.67
CA LEU A 301 -1.44 -28.09 -27.83
C LEU A 301 -1.39 -26.67 -28.41
N TRP A 302 -2.57 -26.05 -28.61
CA TRP A 302 -2.70 -24.67 -29.03
C TRP A 302 -2.99 -23.78 -27.80
N PRO A 303 -2.10 -22.81 -27.48
CA PRO A 303 -2.30 -21.94 -26.33
C PRO A 303 -3.52 -21.02 -26.48
N ILE A 304 -4.22 -20.77 -25.38
CA ILE A 304 -5.33 -19.81 -25.36
C ILE A 304 -4.79 -18.40 -25.68
N GLY A 305 -5.49 -17.68 -26.58
CA GLY A 305 -5.12 -16.32 -26.97
C GLY A 305 -4.08 -16.23 -28.10
N LYS A 306 -3.49 -17.35 -28.53
CA LYS A 306 -2.60 -17.36 -29.70
C LYS A 306 -3.44 -17.21 -30.98
N PRO A 307 -3.17 -16.23 -31.86
CA PRO A 307 -3.87 -16.10 -33.13
C PRO A 307 -3.61 -17.32 -34.02
N PHE A 308 -4.62 -17.66 -34.82
CA PHE A 308 -4.50 -18.79 -35.75
C PHE A 308 -3.84 -18.30 -37.05
N ASP A 309 -2.62 -18.75 -37.29
CA ASP A 309 -1.88 -18.48 -38.49
C ASP A 309 -1.65 -19.80 -39.27
N LEU A 310 -2.21 -19.88 -40.48
CA LEU A 310 -2.04 -21.03 -41.38
C LEU A 310 -0.58 -21.24 -41.82
N SER A 311 0.20 -20.17 -41.87
CA SER A 311 1.62 -20.23 -42.26
C SER A 311 2.46 -21.02 -41.22
N LEU A 312 2.13 -20.90 -39.94
CA LEU A 312 2.82 -21.62 -38.87
C LEU A 312 2.58 -23.13 -38.89
N LEU A 313 1.53 -23.59 -39.58
CA LEU A 313 1.20 -25.00 -39.71
C LEU A 313 1.86 -25.68 -40.90
N ASN A 314 2.29 -24.92 -41.90
CA ASN A 314 2.91 -25.48 -43.13
C ASN A 314 4.40 -25.75 -42.93
N HIS A 315 5.08 -25.21 -41.96
CA HIS A 315 6.51 -25.37 -41.74
C HIS A 315 6.90 -26.56 -40.85
N SER A 316 5.96 -27.48 -40.51
CA SER A 316 6.25 -28.60 -39.62
C SER A 316 5.80 -29.94 -40.26
N ASN A 317 6.29 -30.25 -41.44
CA ASN A 317 6.37 -31.65 -41.89
C ASN A 317 7.63 -32.25 -41.23
N THR A 318 7.41 -33.20 -40.42
CA THR A 318 8.33 -34.18 -39.77
C THR A 318 8.33 -34.07 -38.26
N ILE A 319 7.51 -34.93 -37.64
CA ILE A 319 7.92 -35.80 -36.53
C ILE A 319 6.75 -36.77 -36.31
N VAL A 320 7.00 -38.02 -36.59
CA VAL A 320 6.19 -39.19 -36.23
C VAL A 320 6.22 -39.29 -34.67
N PRO A 321 5.07 -39.46 -33.99
CA PRO A 321 5.06 -39.72 -32.56
C PRO A 321 5.42 -41.18 -32.28
N PRO A 322 6.07 -41.48 -31.15
CA PRO A 322 6.18 -42.81 -30.66
C PRO A 322 4.87 -43.39 -30.14
#